data_b55cea9dff8b67a4094cf4c1735f4110
#
_entry.id   b55cea9dff8b67a4094cf4c1735f4110
#
_cell.length_a   1.000
_cell.length_b   1.000
_cell.length_c   1.000
_cell.angle_alpha   90.00
_cell.angle_beta   90.00
_cell.angle_gamma   90.00
#
_symmetry.space_group_name_H-M   'P 1'
#
loop_
_entity.id
_entity.type
_entity.pdbx_description
1 polymer ?
#
loop_
_entity_poly.entity_id
_entity_poly.type
_entity_poly.pdbx_seq_one_letter_code
_entity_poly.pdbx_strand_id
1 'polypeptide(L)'
;MKTSELTGAALDWAVAKCEGIDYGKDDVRFRGAYARKYSTDWAQAGPIIEREGMGVWWATHYVDEGVEYGNHWYAEDKNGDEVRTGPTPLIAAMRCYVARKLGDEVDIPKELT
;
A
#
# COMPACT_ATOMS: atom_id res chain seq x y z
N MET A 1 -9.94 6.50 6.85
CA MET A 1 -9.03 5.44 7.33
C MET A 1 -7.59 5.87 7.13
N LYS A 2 -6.74 5.60 8.10
CA LYS A 2 -5.31 5.94 7.98
C LYS A 2 -4.62 5.08 6.93
N THR A 3 -3.85 5.73 6.06
CA THR A 3 -3.09 5.02 5.02
C THR A 3 -2.20 3.91 5.60
N SER A 4 -1.61 4.14 6.77
CA SER A 4 -0.75 3.15 7.44
C SER A 4 -1.49 1.90 7.94
N GLU A 5 -2.81 1.91 7.92
CA GLU A 5 -3.65 0.77 8.35
C GLU A 5 -4.32 0.04 7.20
N LEU A 6 -4.14 0.52 5.97
CA LEU A 6 -4.79 -0.08 4.81
C LEU A 6 -4.23 -1.47 4.50
N THR A 7 -5.11 -2.43 4.30
CA THR A 7 -4.78 -3.80 3.85
C THR A 7 -5.88 -4.32 2.94
N GLY A 8 -5.60 -5.43 2.25
CA GLY A 8 -6.60 -6.15 1.48
C GLY A 8 -7.37 -5.29 0.47
N ALA A 9 -8.67 -5.47 0.42
CA ALA A 9 -9.53 -4.79 -0.55
C ALA A 9 -9.53 -3.28 -0.40
N ALA A 10 -9.42 -2.76 0.82
CA ALA A 10 -9.34 -1.31 1.06
C ALA A 10 -8.07 -0.72 0.46
N LEU A 11 -6.93 -1.39 0.64
CA LEU A 11 -5.66 -0.96 0.04
C LEU A 11 -5.72 -1.05 -1.48
N ASP A 12 -6.24 -2.14 -2.01
CA ASP A 12 -6.37 -2.34 -3.46
C ASP A 12 -7.23 -1.25 -4.10
N TRP A 13 -8.32 -0.89 -3.45
CA TRP A 13 -9.19 0.19 -3.90
C TRP A 13 -8.45 1.53 -3.94
N ALA A 14 -7.71 1.84 -2.87
CA ALA A 14 -6.96 3.09 -2.77
C ALA A 14 -5.87 3.17 -3.85
N VAL A 15 -5.16 2.07 -4.10
CA VAL A 15 -4.16 2.03 -5.18
C VAL A 15 -4.81 2.21 -6.54
N ALA A 16 -5.94 1.55 -6.79
CA ALA A 16 -6.68 1.71 -8.05
C ALA A 16 -7.08 3.17 -8.27
N LYS A 17 -7.52 3.84 -7.21
CA LYS A 17 -7.85 5.27 -7.26
C LYS A 17 -6.62 6.11 -7.65
N CYS A 18 -5.46 5.81 -7.08
CA CYS A 18 -4.20 6.47 -7.45
C CYS A 18 -3.84 6.23 -8.92
N GLU A 19 -4.19 5.06 -9.46
CA GLU A 19 -3.95 4.71 -10.87
C GLU A 19 -4.99 5.30 -11.82
N GLY A 20 -5.93 6.10 -11.32
CA GLY A 20 -6.96 6.73 -12.13
C GLY A 20 -8.13 5.83 -12.47
N ILE A 21 -8.27 4.71 -11.77
CA ILE A 21 -9.40 3.80 -11.96
C ILE A 21 -10.51 4.19 -10.99
N ASP A 22 -11.64 4.60 -11.53
CA ASP A 22 -12.81 4.96 -10.72
C ASP A 22 -13.81 3.82 -10.72
N TYR A 23 -13.90 3.14 -9.59
CA TYR A 23 -14.83 2.02 -9.46
C TYR A 23 -16.21 2.43 -8.95
N GLY A 24 -16.41 3.59 -8.36
CA GLY A 24 -17.64 3.88 -7.67
C GLY A 24 -17.93 2.88 -6.55
N LYS A 25 -18.94 3.15 -5.74
CA LYS A 25 -19.26 2.31 -4.56
C LYS A 25 -19.81 0.94 -4.94
N ASP A 26 -20.56 0.88 -6.03
CA ASP A 26 -21.32 -0.32 -6.42
C ASP A 26 -20.71 -1.02 -7.64
N ASP A 27 -19.48 -0.66 -8.01
CA ASP A 27 -18.85 -1.23 -9.18
C ASP A 27 -18.43 -2.68 -8.92
N VAL A 28 -19.10 -3.60 -9.60
CA VAL A 28 -18.85 -5.04 -9.46
C VAL A 28 -17.44 -5.43 -9.90
N ARG A 29 -16.77 -4.60 -10.72
CA ARG A 29 -15.40 -4.88 -11.18
C ARG A 29 -14.40 -4.84 -10.04
N PHE A 30 -14.70 -4.16 -8.94
CA PHE A 30 -13.84 -4.15 -7.76
C PHE A 30 -13.97 -5.43 -6.95
N ARG A 31 -15.06 -6.18 -7.16
CA ARG A 31 -15.34 -7.40 -6.42
C ARG A 31 -15.17 -8.62 -7.33
N GLY A 32 -14.68 -9.71 -6.79
CA GLY A 32 -14.54 -10.95 -7.52
C GLY A 32 -13.40 -10.96 -8.53
N ALA A 33 -13.59 -11.60 -9.68
CA ALA A 33 -12.53 -11.89 -10.65
C ALA A 33 -11.93 -10.64 -11.31
N TYR A 34 -12.67 -9.54 -11.34
CA TYR A 34 -12.19 -8.31 -11.97
C TYR A 34 -11.50 -7.35 -10.98
N ALA A 35 -11.51 -7.66 -9.70
CA ALA A 35 -10.88 -6.81 -8.69
C ALA A 35 -9.37 -6.73 -8.90
N ARG A 36 -8.82 -5.54 -8.76
CA ARG A 36 -7.37 -5.37 -8.74
C ARG A 36 -6.83 -5.90 -7.42
N LYS A 37 -5.63 -6.49 -7.45
CA LYS A 37 -5.02 -7.14 -6.29
C LYS A 37 -3.59 -6.63 -6.05
N TYR A 38 -3.44 -5.32 -6.03
CA TYR A 38 -2.13 -4.69 -5.86
C TYR A 38 -1.43 -5.10 -4.55
N SER A 39 -2.20 -5.37 -3.51
CA SER A 39 -1.62 -5.73 -2.21
C SER A 39 -1.10 -7.16 -2.12
N THR A 40 -1.43 -8.02 -3.08
CA THR A 40 -1.06 -9.43 -3.04
C THR A 40 -0.46 -9.96 -4.34
N ASP A 41 -0.58 -9.24 -5.44
CA ASP A 41 -0.14 -9.71 -6.76
C ASP A 41 1.02 -8.85 -7.29
N TRP A 42 2.22 -9.43 -7.32
CA TRP A 42 3.42 -8.77 -7.84
C TRP A 42 3.28 -8.36 -9.31
N ALA A 43 2.55 -9.11 -10.11
CA ALA A 43 2.33 -8.78 -11.51
C ALA A 43 1.59 -7.45 -11.68
N GLN A 44 0.72 -7.12 -10.73
CA GLN A 44 -0.02 -5.86 -10.74
C GLN A 44 0.73 -4.74 -10.04
N ALA A 45 1.38 -5.01 -8.93
CA ALA A 45 2.08 -4.00 -8.12
C ALA A 45 3.49 -3.71 -8.62
N GLY A 46 4.19 -4.70 -9.16
CA GLY A 46 5.57 -4.54 -9.63
C GLY A 46 5.78 -3.38 -10.59
N PRO A 47 4.94 -3.24 -11.63
CA PRO A 47 5.03 -2.09 -12.54
C PRO A 47 4.91 -0.73 -11.84
N ILE A 48 4.11 -0.63 -10.78
CA ILE A 48 3.98 0.61 -10.00
C ILE A 48 5.28 0.88 -9.24
N ILE A 49 5.83 -0.13 -8.58
CA ILE A 49 7.08 -0.02 -7.82
C ILE A 49 8.20 0.44 -8.76
N GLU A 50 8.30 -0.17 -9.92
CA GLU A 50 9.32 0.18 -10.92
C GLU A 50 9.14 1.61 -11.44
N ARG A 51 7.92 1.95 -11.86
CA ARG A 51 7.62 3.28 -12.42
C ARG A 51 7.87 4.39 -11.40
N GLU A 52 7.48 4.18 -10.15
CA GLU A 52 7.62 5.17 -9.09
C GLU A 52 9.01 5.19 -8.45
N GLY A 53 9.89 4.28 -8.85
CA GLY A 53 11.25 4.24 -8.32
C GLY A 53 11.31 3.94 -6.82
N MET A 54 10.43 3.07 -6.36
CA MET A 54 10.30 2.77 -4.93
C MET A 54 11.34 1.79 -4.44
N GLY A 55 11.89 2.04 -3.24
CA GLY A 55 12.71 1.07 -2.53
C GLY A 55 11.85 0.24 -1.59
N VAL A 56 12.12 -1.07 -1.53
CA VAL A 56 11.42 -1.99 -0.65
C VAL A 56 12.46 -2.89 -0.01
N TRP A 57 12.48 -2.98 1.33
CA TRP A 57 13.46 -3.79 2.03
C TRP A 57 12.92 -4.35 3.34
N TRP A 58 13.55 -5.45 3.77
CA TRP A 58 13.27 -6.06 5.06
C TRP A 58 14.11 -5.38 6.14
N ALA A 59 13.47 -4.95 7.24
CA ALA A 59 14.17 -4.42 8.40
C ALA A 59 14.39 -5.53 9.42
N THR A 60 15.65 -5.84 9.67
CA THR A 60 16.02 -6.85 10.66
C THR A 60 15.67 -6.36 12.07
N HIS A 61 15.20 -7.27 12.91
CA HIS A 61 14.88 -6.97 14.30
C HIS A 61 16.13 -6.51 15.06
N TYR A 62 15.98 -5.43 15.81
CA TYR A 62 17.01 -4.97 16.75
C TYR A 62 16.35 -4.28 17.94
N VAL A 63 17.11 -4.18 19.03
CA VAL A 63 16.65 -3.54 20.26
C VAL A 63 17.58 -2.37 20.58
N ASP A 64 17.00 -1.20 20.88
CA ASP A 64 17.74 -0.02 21.31
C ASP A 64 17.02 0.62 22.49
N GLU A 65 17.74 0.79 23.59
CA GLU A 65 17.23 1.37 24.82
C GLU A 65 15.91 0.74 25.31
N GLY A 66 15.80 -0.58 25.16
CA GLY A 66 14.61 -1.33 25.58
C GLY A 66 13.45 -1.28 24.62
N VAL A 67 13.60 -0.60 23.49
CA VAL A 67 12.57 -0.51 22.44
C VAL A 67 12.93 -1.45 21.29
N GLU A 68 11.97 -2.23 20.85
CA GLU A 68 12.14 -3.15 19.74
C GLU A 68 11.82 -2.47 18.41
N TYR A 69 12.67 -2.69 17.41
CA TYR A 69 12.54 -2.13 16.06
C TYR A 69 12.72 -3.22 15.02
N GLY A 70 12.26 -2.95 13.81
CA GLY A 70 12.45 -3.83 12.68
C GLY A 70 11.45 -4.97 12.64
N ASN A 71 11.86 -6.08 12.03
CA ASN A 71 11.07 -7.30 11.88
C ASN A 71 9.78 -7.08 11.06
N HIS A 72 9.87 -6.23 10.04
CA HIS A 72 8.80 -5.97 9.08
C HIS A 72 9.37 -5.36 7.81
N TRP A 73 8.51 -5.20 6.80
CA TRP A 73 8.91 -4.61 5.54
C TRP A 73 8.76 -3.11 5.56
N TYR A 74 9.71 -2.42 4.92
CA TYR A 74 9.68 -0.98 4.68
C TYR A 74 9.61 -0.71 3.20
N ALA A 75 8.96 0.39 2.84
CA ALA A 75 9.02 0.94 1.49
C ALA A 75 9.20 2.46 1.58
N GLU A 76 9.96 3.01 0.63
CA GLU A 76 10.13 4.46 0.52
C GLU A 76 9.94 4.89 -0.93
N ASP A 77 9.55 6.15 -1.14
CA ASP A 77 9.50 6.71 -2.47
C ASP A 77 10.92 7.02 -2.96
N LYS A 78 11.05 7.34 -4.26
CA LYS A 78 12.37 7.57 -4.87
C LYS A 78 13.15 8.71 -4.24
N ASN A 79 12.47 9.65 -3.59
CA ASN A 79 13.11 10.81 -2.95
C ASN A 79 13.32 10.62 -1.44
N GLY A 80 12.77 9.55 -0.86
CA GLY A 80 12.84 9.30 0.57
C GLY A 80 11.89 10.14 1.41
N ASP A 81 10.94 10.84 0.76
CA ASP A 81 10.00 11.72 1.46
C ASP A 81 8.88 10.96 2.18
N GLU A 82 8.49 9.82 1.64
CA GLU A 82 7.48 8.96 2.24
C GLU A 82 8.08 7.60 2.56
N VAL A 83 7.89 7.15 3.80
CA VAL A 83 8.30 5.82 4.24
C VAL A 83 7.12 5.17 4.94
N ARG A 84 6.80 3.96 4.55
CA ARG A 84 5.71 3.20 5.18
C ARG A 84 6.15 1.76 5.42
N THR A 85 5.48 1.12 6.36
CA THR A 85 5.77 -0.25 6.76
C THR A 85 4.58 -1.16 6.49
N GLY A 86 4.83 -2.45 6.47
CA GLY A 86 3.78 -3.42 6.31
C GLY A 86 4.26 -4.84 6.60
N PRO A 87 3.31 -5.78 6.78
CA PRO A 87 3.66 -7.19 7.05
C PRO A 87 4.18 -7.92 5.82
N THR A 88 3.95 -7.37 4.63
CA THR A 88 4.49 -7.90 3.37
C THR A 88 5.12 -6.78 2.58
N PRO A 89 6.05 -7.10 1.63
CA PRO A 89 6.66 -6.06 0.81
C PRO A 89 5.64 -5.29 -0.02
N LEU A 90 4.63 -5.98 -0.56
CA LEU A 90 3.60 -5.31 -1.37
C LEU A 90 2.72 -4.39 -0.54
N ILE A 91 2.35 -4.79 0.67
CA ILE A 91 1.55 -3.93 1.54
C ILE A 91 2.34 -2.68 1.92
N ALA A 92 3.62 -2.83 2.28
CA ALA A 92 4.48 -1.68 2.59
C ALA A 92 4.58 -0.74 1.38
N ALA A 93 4.87 -1.28 0.19
CA ALA A 93 5.02 -0.50 -1.04
C ALA A 93 3.73 0.22 -1.41
N MET A 94 2.60 -0.47 -1.36
CA MET A 94 1.32 0.12 -1.77
C MET A 94 0.84 1.17 -0.78
N ARG A 95 1.05 0.97 0.52
CA ARG A 95 0.79 2.01 1.52
C ARG A 95 1.62 3.26 1.26
N CYS A 96 2.89 3.09 0.93
CA CYS A 96 3.79 4.20 0.60
C CYS A 96 3.29 4.96 -0.64
N TYR A 97 2.90 4.24 -1.67
CA TYR A 97 2.36 4.84 -2.90
C TYR A 97 1.08 5.64 -2.63
N VAL A 98 0.15 5.05 -1.88
CA VAL A 98 -1.11 5.73 -1.53
C VAL A 98 -0.84 6.98 -0.67
N ALA A 99 0.05 6.87 0.32
CA ALA A 99 0.40 8.01 1.16
C ALA A 99 0.98 9.17 0.35
N ARG A 100 1.83 8.86 -0.62
CA ARG A 100 2.41 9.87 -1.50
C ARG A 100 1.35 10.57 -2.35
N LYS A 101 0.38 9.83 -2.86
CA LYS A 101 -0.65 10.36 -3.77
C LYS A 101 -1.85 10.97 -3.06
N LEU A 102 -2.29 10.37 -1.96
CA LEU A 102 -3.53 10.74 -1.28
C LEU A 102 -3.32 11.24 0.15
N GLY A 103 -2.11 11.14 0.69
CA GLY A 103 -1.81 11.60 2.05
C GLY A 103 -2.06 10.53 3.11
N ASP A 104 -2.12 10.95 4.36
CA ASP A 104 -2.18 10.06 5.53
C ASP A 104 -3.57 9.47 5.80
N GLU A 105 -4.59 10.04 5.22
CA GLU A 105 -5.97 9.61 5.39
C GLU A 105 -6.60 9.41 4.03
N VAL A 106 -7.38 8.35 3.89
CA VAL A 106 -8.10 8.04 2.65
C VAL A 106 -9.55 7.69 3.00
N ASP A 107 -10.46 8.21 2.21
CA ASP A 107 -11.89 7.96 2.35
C ASP A 107 -12.25 6.66 1.63
N ILE A 108 -12.29 5.58 2.38
CA ILE A 108 -12.53 4.24 1.84
C ILE A 108 -14.04 3.92 1.88
N PRO A 109 -14.60 3.35 0.80
CA PRO A 109 -15.98 2.89 0.83
C PRO A 109 -16.22 1.94 2.02
N LYS A 110 -17.32 2.16 2.71
CA LYS A 110 -17.65 1.44 3.94
C LYS A 110 -17.67 -0.08 3.75
N GLU A 111 -18.08 -0.52 2.57
CA GLU A 111 -18.17 -1.94 2.21
C GLU A 111 -16.82 -2.64 2.20
N LEU A 112 -15.74 -1.89 2.12
CA LEU A 112 -14.37 -2.41 2.04
C LEU A 112 -13.62 -2.37 3.37
N THR A 113 -14.26 -1.90 4.42
CA THR A 113 -13.63 -1.80 5.74
C THR A 113 -14.12 -2.83 6.74
#